data_31dad35aa78d683eb35f8e92c974ac09
#
_entry.id   31dad35aa78d683eb35f8e92c974ac09
#
_cell.length_a   1.000
_cell.length_b   1.000
_cell.length_c   1.000
_cell.angle_alpha   90.00
_cell.angle_beta   90.00
_cell.angle_gamma   90.00
#
_symmetry.space_group_name_H-M   'P 1'
#
loop_
_entity.id
_entity.type
_entity.pdbx_description
1 polymer ?
#
loop_
_entity_poly.entity_id
_entity_poly.type
_entity_poly.pdbx_seq_one_letter_code
_entity_poly.pdbx_strand_id
1 'polypeptide(L)'
;QEVQQMGPRVNQNLFHPEDAAAIRENINRLASVRNGEIIESEYRMRHKSGEWRWLFTRETVFTRTPDGQPKHILGSATDISDRKRALSALQESEALLRDKAQALEIALAELQRTQSQLILQEKMASLGQVVAGVAHEINNPTSFIYGNIQPATEYSQNLLHLVQLYRQYYPYPVTEIREYIQNIDFNFIRSDFPKLLNSMKQGAVRINHIVQSLKNFSRVDQAKFKRVDIHEGIDNTLLLLSHRLKPQRHRPEIQIIKDYSQLPKIDCYPGQLNQVFMNILSNAIDAVSEEGQDGKECIGGNSLPINPISYGDATRTGSPVRAMSDHYPLPTIHIRTYTNNSRVIIAIANNGPAIEPELIKRIFDPFFTTKAPGKGTGLGLSISYKIIEEHSGQMWCNSQVGQGTEFIIELPMVHR
;
A
#
# COMPACT_ATOMS: atom_id res chain seq x y z
N GLN A 1 -12.07 -34.96 68.63
CA GLN A 1 -11.55 -35.19 70.00
C GLN A 1 -10.22 -34.48 70.27
N GLU A 2 -9.27 -34.38 69.30
CA GLU A 2 -7.98 -33.70 69.51
C GLU A 2 -8.09 -32.16 69.64
N VAL A 3 -9.09 -31.55 69.03
CA VAL A 3 -9.30 -30.08 69.07
C VAL A 3 -9.86 -29.61 70.45
N GLN A 4 -10.55 -30.47 71.16
CA GLN A 4 -11.08 -30.17 72.52
C GLN A 4 -10.01 -30.11 73.61
N GLN A 5 -8.82 -30.66 73.39
CA GLN A 5 -7.72 -30.66 74.36
C GLN A 5 -6.74 -29.49 74.19
N MET A 6 -6.86 -28.72 73.06
CA MET A 6 -6.02 -27.57 72.80
C MET A 6 -6.71 -26.29 73.27
N GLY A 7 -6.23 -25.68 74.31
CA GLY A 7 -6.78 -24.45 74.91
C GLY A 7 -6.74 -23.24 73.95
N PRO A 8 -7.07 -22.02 74.41
CA PRO A 8 -7.29 -20.81 73.55
C PRO A 8 -6.16 -20.37 72.63
N ARG A 9 -4.95 -20.99 72.75
CA ARG A 9 -3.81 -20.71 71.87
C ARG A 9 -3.82 -21.53 70.57
N VAL A 10 -4.76 -22.43 70.36
CA VAL A 10 -4.87 -23.32 69.19
C VAL A 10 -5.11 -22.57 67.90
N ASN A 11 -5.76 -21.42 67.94
CA ASN A 11 -6.22 -20.72 66.76
C ASN A 11 -5.09 -20.05 65.94
N GLN A 12 -3.94 -19.73 66.53
CA GLN A 12 -2.90 -18.97 65.80
C GLN A 12 -2.04 -19.82 64.85
N ASN A 13 -1.96 -21.14 65.02
CA ASN A 13 -1.11 -22.03 64.19
C ASN A 13 -1.90 -22.92 63.23
N LEU A 14 -3.24 -22.91 63.31
CA LEU A 14 -4.09 -23.76 62.47
C LEU A 14 -4.49 -23.07 61.16
N PHE A 15 -4.63 -21.75 61.16
CA PHE A 15 -5.06 -20.96 60.03
C PHE A 15 -3.85 -20.34 59.31
N HIS A 16 -3.98 -20.19 58.02
CA HIS A 16 -2.92 -19.52 57.25
C HIS A 16 -2.82 -18.05 57.67
N PRO A 17 -1.62 -17.48 57.89
CA PRO A 17 -1.45 -16.12 58.35
C PRO A 17 -2.17 -15.05 57.49
N GLU A 18 -2.17 -15.20 56.18
CA GLU A 18 -2.83 -14.29 55.25
C GLU A 18 -4.38 -14.31 55.39
N ASP A 19 -4.95 -15.45 55.84
CA ASP A 19 -6.40 -15.59 55.96
C ASP A 19 -6.93 -15.12 57.33
N ALA A 20 -6.02 -14.79 58.28
CA ALA A 20 -6.34 -14.41 59.64
C ALA A 20 -7.31 -13.19 59.75
N ALA A 21 -7.21 -12.22 58.88
CA ALA A 21 -8.09 -11.05 58.84
C ALA A 21 -9.50 -11.44 58.42
N ALA A 22 -9.66 -12.20 57.32
CA ALA A 22 -10.93 -12.69 56.82
C ALA A 22 -11.64 -13.61 57.79
N ILE A 23 -10.90 -14.47 58.48
CA ILE A 23 -11.44 -15.36 59.53
C ILE A 23 -11.96 -14.53 60.69
N ARG A 24 -11.24 -13.52 61.14
CA ARG A 24 -11.71 -12.61 62.22
C ARG A 24 -12.99 -11.86 61.83
N GLU A 25 -13.07 -11.41 60.61
CA GLU A 25 -14.26 -10.77 60.06
C GLU A 25 -15.45 -11.74 60.04
N ASN A 26 -15.26 -12.98 59.61
CA ASN A 26 -16.31 -14.03 59.66
C ASN A 26 -16.76 -14.37 61.04
N ILE A 27 -15.86 -14.41 62.02
CA ILE A 27 -16.23 -14.60 63.45
C ILE A 27 -17.10 -13.44 63.96
N ASN A 28 -16.76 -12.20 63.61
CA ASN A 28 -17.57 -11.03 63.96
C ASN A 28 -18.94 -11.04 63.26
N ARG A 29 -19.01 -11.48 62.01
CA ARG A 29 -20.28 -11.67 61.29
C ARG A 29 -21.16 -12.72 61.98
N LEU A 30 -20.62 -13.86 62.42
CA LEU A 30 -21.35 -14.86 63.17
C LEU A 30 -21.97 -14.31 64.48
N ALA A 31 -21.30 -13.34 65.09
CA ALA A 31 -21.88 -12.67 66.30
C ALA A 31 -23.14 -11.85 65.98
N SER A 32 -23.23 -11.28 64.78
CA SER A 32 -24.30 -10.34 64.38
C SER A 32 -25.44 -10.96 63.56
N VAL A 33 -25.24 -12.13 62.92
CA VAL A 33 -26.27 -12.80 62.10
C VAL A 33 -27.37 -13.43 62.92
N ARG A 34 -28.56 -13.65 62.30
CA ARG A 34 -29.68 -14.34 62.98
C ARG A 34 -29.43 -15.84 63.12
N ASN A 35 -30.05 -16.47 64.10
CA ASN A 35 -29.97 -17.93 64.25
C ASN A 35 -30.53 -18.61 62.97
N GLY A 36 -29.80 -19.58 62.43
CA GLY A 36 -30.17 -20.27 61.20
C GLY A 36 -29.66 -19.63 59.92
N GLU A 37 -29.12 -18.41 59.93
CA GLU A 37 -28.46 -17.80 58.80
C GLU A 37 -27.09 -18.46 58.60
N ILE A 38 -26.77 -18.81 57.32
CA ILE A 38 -25.56 -19.54 56.97
C ILE A 38 -24.49 -18.54 56.46
N ILE A 39 -23.32 -18.61 57.06
CA ILE A 39 -22.13 -17.92 56.58
C ILE A 39 -21.28 -18.91 55.84
N GLU A 40 -20.94 -18.58 54.61
CA GLU A 40 -19.98 -19.36 53.78
C GLU A 40 -18.64 -18.64 53.75
N SER A 41 -17.58 -19.44 53.91
CA SER A 41 -16.21 -18.92 53.86
C SER A 41 -15.25 -19.93 53.32
N GLU A 42 -14.19 -19.42 52.69
CA GLU A 42 -13.06 -20.21 52.21
C GLU A 42 -11.80 -19.72 52.92
N TYR A 43 -11.04 -20.65 53.51
CA TYR A 43 -9.78 -20.31 54.15
C TYR A 43 -8.85 -21.53 54.14
N ARG A 44 -7.54 -21.28 54.35
CA ARG A 44 -6.54 -22.34 54.47
C ARG A 44 -6.34 -22.77 55.92
N MET A 45 -6.46 -24.05 56.14
CA MET A 45 -6.22 -24.67 57.45
C MET A 45 -5.11 -25.68 57.33
N ARG A 46 -4.28 -25.77 58.39
CA ARG A 46 -3.13 -26.68 58.43
C ARG A 46 -3.58 -28.08 58.73
N HIS A 47 -3.32 -29.02 57.82
CA HIS A 47 -3.56 -30.45 58.04
C HIS A 47 -2.49 -31.05 58.97
N LYS A 48 -2.77 -32.20 59.60
CA LYS A 48 -1.83 -32.91 60.48
C LYS A 48 -0.51 -33.28 59.80
N SER A 49 -0.47 -33.38 58.47
CA SER A 49 0.76 -33.58 57.69
C SER A 49 1.63 -32.33 57.63
N GLY A 50 1.15 -31.18 58.09
CA GLY A 50 1.83 -29.89 57.97
C GLY A 50 1.47 -29.09 56.74
N GLU A 51 0.72 -29.66 55.80
CA GLU A 51 0.29 -28.99 54.54
C GLU A 51 -0.91 -28.06 54.78
N TRP A 52 -0.95 -26.99 54.00
CA TRP A 52 -2.11 -26.10 53.95
C TRP A 52 -3.15 -26.66 53.01
N ARG A 53 -4.41 -26.81 53.55
CA ARG A 53 -5.59 -27.22 52.77
C ARG A 53 -6.62 -26.14 52.71
N TRP A 54 -7.21 -25.93 51.57
CA TRP A 54 -8.34 -25.04 51.38
C TRP A 54 -9.59 -25.74 51.88
N LEU A 55 -10.25 -25.11 52.84
CA LEU A 55 -11.57 -25.55 53.35
C LEU A 55 -12.63 -24.58 52.91
N PHE A 56 -13.72 -25.07 52.37
CA PHE A 56 -14.97 -24.36 52.20
C PHE A 56 -15.85 -24.70 53.39
N THR A 57 -16.24 -23.70 54.18
CA THR A 57 -17.05 -23.90 55.38
C THR A 57 -18.41 -23.20 55.25
N ARG A 58 -19.41 -23.84 55.82
CA ARG A 58 -20.77 -23.31 55.96
C ARG A 58 -21.12 -23.40 57.46
N GLU A 59 -21.28 -22.25 58.08
CA GLU A 59 -21.41 -22.14 59.52
C GLU A 59 -22.70 -21.35 59.88
N THR A 60 -23.39 -21.75 60.92
CA THR A 60 -24.57 -21.08 61.45
C THR A 60 -24.57 -21.10 62.99
N VAL A 61 -25.14 -20.08 63.60
CA VAL A 61 -25.33 -20.02 65.05
C VAL A 61 -26.50 -20.91 65.44
N PHE A 62 -26.24 -21.95 66.19
CA PHE A 62 -27.23 -22.88 66.68
C PHE A 62 -27.87 -22.41 68.01
N THR A 63 -27.03 -21.94 68.98
CA THR A 63 -27.54 -21.39 70.26
C THR A 63 -26.76 -20.14 70.65
N ARG A 64 -27.40 -19.24 71.43
CA ARG A 64 -26.72 -18.06 71.98
C ARG A 64 -26.75 -18.09 73.53
N THR A 65 -25.84 -17.34 74.10
CA THR A 65 -25.85 -17.03 75.55
C THR A 65 -27.00 -16.01 75.90
N PRO A 66 -27.38 -15.83 77.18
CA PRO A 66 -28.40 -14.83 77.56
C PRO A 66 -28.07 -13.41 77.14
N ASP A 67 -26.82 -13.08 77.02
CA ASP A 67 -26.27 -11.77 76.54
C ASP A 67 -26.15 -11.70 74.97
N GLY A 68 -26.71 -12.72 74.26
CA GLY A 68 -26.83 -12.69 72.82
C GLY A 68 -25.60 -13.17 72.05
N GLN A 69 -24.53 -13.54 72.71
CA GLN A 69 -23.30 -14.08 72.05
C GLN A 69 -23.50 -15.50 71.55
N PRO A 70 -22.90 -15.91 70.42
CA PRO A 70 -22.90 -17.30 69.90
C PRO A 70 -22.33 -18.27 70.96
N LYS A 71 -23.17 -19.23 71.38
CA LYS A 71 -22.75 -20.28 72.34
C LYS A 71 -22.35 -21.57 71.64
N HIS A 72 -23.13 -21.99 70.64
CA HIS A 72 -22.81 -23.15 69.80
C HIS A 72 -22.97 -22.75 68.33
N ILE A 73 -21.96 -23.10 67.50
CA ILE A 73 -21.93 -22.91 66.06
C ILE A 73 -21.98 -24.32 65.44
N LEU A 74 -22.91 -24.50 64.50
CA LEU A 74 -23.00 -25.72 63.70
C LEU A 74 -22.37 -25.39 62.34
N GLY A 75 -21.43 -26.21 61.87
CA GLY A 75 -20.76 -26.01 60.60
C GLY A 75 -20.41 -27.29 59.90
N SER A 76 -20.29 -27.21 58.59
CA SER A 76 -19.66 -28.24 57.74
C SER A 76 -18.41 -27.63 57.05
N ALA A 77 -17.40 -28.48 56.91
CA ALA A 77 -16.17 -28.10 56.18
C ALA A 77 -15.91 -29.11 55.10
N THR A 78 -15.66 -28.65 53.89
CA THR A 78 -15.30 -29.48 52.74
C THR A 78 -13.91 -29.09 52.28
N ASP A 79 -13.02 -30.06 52.06
CA ASP A 79 -11.72 -29.84 51.47
C ASP A 79 -11.86 -29.54 49.98
N ILE A 80 -11.47 -28.35 49.58
CA ILE A 80 -11.54 -27.85 48.19
C ILE A 80 -10.15 -27.64 47.59
N SER A 81 -9.12 -28.20 48.19
CA SER A 81 -7.72 -28.03 47.76
C SER A 81 -7.49 -28.53 46.36
N ASP A 82 -8.08 -29.67 45.98
CA ASP A 82 -7.96 -30.21 44.61
C ASP A 82 -8.65 -29.29 43.57
N ARG A 83 -9.81 -28.78 43.91
CA ARG A 83 -10.55 -27.79 43.08
C ARG A 83 -9.73 -26.52 42.88
N LYS A 84 -9.13 -25.98 43.96
CA LYS A 84 -8.26 -24.77 43.84
C LYS A 84 -7.01 -25.03 43.00
N ARG A 85 -6.37 -26.20 43.18
CA ARG A 85 -5.20 -26.59 42.34
C ARG A 85 -5.57 -26.73 40.85
N ALA A 86 -6.67 -27.41 40.55
CA ALA A 86 -7.16 -27.55 39.18
C ALA A 86 -7.50 -26.22 38.53
N LEU A 87 -8.16 -25.32 39.29
CA LEU A 87 -8.49 -23.98 38.79
C LEU A 87 -7.26 -23.13 38.48
N SER A 88 -6.25 -23.15 39.36
CA SER A 88 -4.98 -22.43 39.13
C SER A 88 -4.24 -22.97 37.92
N ALA A 89 -4.15 -24.31 37.79
CA ALA A 89 -3.51 -24.95 36.65
C ALA A 89 -4.23 -24.65 35.32
N LEU A 90 -5.57 -24.59 35.36
CA LEU A 90 -6.36 -24.18 34.18
C LEU A 90 -6.09 -22.73 33.78
N GLN A 91 -6.07 -21.80 34.73
CA GLN A 91 -5.77 -20.39 34.47
C GLN A 91 -4.36 -20.19 33.90
N GLU A 92 -3.35 -20.90 34.44
CA GLU A 92 -1.99 -20.87 33.93
C GLU A 92 -1.92 -21.43 32.50
N SER A 93 -2.65 -22.52 32.23
CA SER A 93 -2.71 -23.13 30.90
C SER A 93 -3.41 -22.21 29.87
N GLU A 94 -4.51 -21.56 30.29
CA GLU A 94 -5.22 -20.60 29.44
C GLU A 94 -4.34 -19.38 29.08
N ALA A 95 -3.60 -18.84 30.06
CA ALA A 95 -2.67 -17.74 29.84
C ALA A 95 -1.58 -18.15 28.85
N LEU A 96 -0.95 -19.31 29.04
CA LEU A 96 0.07 -19.83 28.14
C LEU A 96 -0.44 -20.09 26.72
N LEU A 97 -1.66 -20.63 26.59
CA LEU A 97 -2.29 -20.84 25.28
C LEU A 97 -2.57 -19.53 24.56
N ARG A 98 -3.03 -18.49 25.28
CA ARG A 98 -3.26 -17.14 24.74
C ARG A 98 -1.96 -16.55 24.20
N ASP A 99 -0.87 -16.63 24.96
CA ASP A 99 0.44 -16.11 24.55
C ASP A 99 0.97 -16.85 23.31
N LYS A 100 0.82 -18.18 23.28
CA LYS A 100 1.21 -18.99 22.11
C LYS A 100 0.38 -18.67 20.87
N ALA A 101 -0.93 -18.45 21.02
CA ALA A 101 -1.80 -18.10 19.91
C ALA A 101 -1.40 -16.75 19.31
N GLN A 102 -1.13 -15.75 20.15
CA GLN A 102 -0.65 -14.44 19.70
C GLN A 102 0.71 -14.51 18.99
N ALA A 103 1.65 -15.27 19.53
CA ALA A 103 2.96 -15.47 18.91
C ALA A 103 2.84 -16.17 17.54
N LEU A 104 1.94 -17.15 17.43
CA LEU A 104 1.69 -17.86 16.16
C LEU A 104 1.05 -16.95 15.11
N GLU A 105 0.10 -16.08 15.48
CA GLU A 105 -0.50 -15.10 14.55
C GLU A 105 0.55 -14.15 13.99
N ILE A 106 1.45 -13.63 14.84
CA ILE A 106 2.55 -12.76 14.41
C ILE A 106 3.48 -13.51 13.45
N ALA A 107 3.87 -14.74 13.77
CA ALA A 107 4.75 -15.53 12.92
C ALA A 107 4.12 -15.90 11.57
N LEU A 108 2.81 -16.19 11.53
CA LEU A 108 2.08 -16.46 10.30
C LEU A 108 2.02 -15.22 9.41
N ALA A 109 1.74 -14.05 9.98
CA ALA A 109 1.71 -12.79 9.24
C ALA A 109 3.09 -12.47 8.62
N GLU A 110 4.17 -12.68 9.37
CA GLU A 110 5.54 -12.48 8.88
C GLU A 110 5.92 -13.48 7.77
N LEU A 111 5.55 -14.75 7.93
CA LEU A 111 5.78 -15.79 6.91
C LEU A 111 5.05 -15.46 5.61
N GLN A 112 3.77 -15.10 5.67
CA GLN A 112 2.97 -14.71 4.50
C GLN A 112 3.56 -13.49 3.80
N ARG A 113 4.03 -12.50 4.57
CA ARG A 113 4.70 -11.31 4.05
C ARG A 113 5.97 -11.69 3.29
N THR A 114 6.82 -12.52 3.88
CA THR A 114 8.08 -12.97 3.29
C THR A 114 7.84 -13.80 2.02
N GLN A 115 6.89 -14.73 2.06
CA GLN A 115 6.51 -15.54 0.89
C GLN A 115 6.04 -14.66 -0.28
N SER A 116 5.24 -13.65 0.00
CA SER A 116 4.74 -12.75 -1.04
C SER A 116 5.84 -11.87 -1.64
N GLN A 117 6.82 -11.45 -0.83
CA GLN A 117 8.00 -10.74 -1.31
C GLN A 117 8.84 -11.64 -2.23
N LEU A 118 9.06 -12.90 -1.85
CA LEU A 118 9.80 -13.86 -2.68
C LEU A 118 9.12 -14.13 -4.02
N ILE A 119 7.79 -14.33 -4.03
CA ILE A 119 7.02 -14.52 -5.27
C ILE A 119 7.14 -13.29 -6.19
N LEU A 120 7.09 -12.09 -5.63
CA LEU A 120 7.23 -10.88 -6.41
C LEU A 120 8.65 -10.72 -6.96
N GLN A 121 9.67 -10.98 -6.16
CA GLN A 121 11.08 -10.99 -6.59
C GLN A 121 11.32 -12.01 -7.69
N GLU A 122 10.84 -13.25 -7.53
CA GLU A 122 10.95 -14.29 -8.55
C GLU A 122 10.28 -13.89 -9.87
N LYS A 123 9.05 -13.31 -9.80
CA LYS A 123 8.36 -12.80 -10.99
C LYS A 123 9.13 -11.66 -11.65
N MET A 124 9.74 -10.76 -10.87
CA MET A 124 10.54 -9.66 -11.41
C MET A 124 11.85 -10.16 -12.02
N ALA A 125 12.54 -11.10 -11.38
CA ALA A 125 13.76 -11.73 -11.92
C ALA A 125 13.46 -12.51 -13.20
N SER A 126 12.41 -13.32 -13.25
CA SER A 126 11.97 -14.04 -14.44
C SER A 126 11.60 -13.07 -15.56
N LEU A 127 10.83 -12.01 -15.26
CA LEU A 127 10.51 -10.95 -16.23
C LEU A 127 11.79 -10.26 -16.72
N GLY A 128 12.75 -10.02 -15.83
CA GLY A 128 14.04 -9.44 -16.15
C GLY A 128 14.81 -10.23 -17.18
N GLN A 129 14.93 -11.53 -17.00
CA GLN A 129 15.66 -12.41 -17.90
C GLN A 129 14.97 -12.50 -19.28
N VAL A 130 13.64 -12.65 -19.31
CA VAL A 130 12.86 -12.67 -20.56
C VAL A 130 12.98 -11.34 -21.31
N VAL A 131 12.84 -10.23 -20.58
CA VAL A 131 12.93 -8.88 -21.15
C VAL A 131 14.32 -8.62 -21.73
N ALA A 132 15.40 -9.06 -21.08
CA ALA A 132 16.75 -8.89 -21.60
C ALA A 132 16.97 -9.64 -22.94
N GLY A 133 16.46 -10.86 -23.06
CA GLY A 133 16.50 -11.64 -24.30
C GLY A 133 15.67 -11.01 -25.42
N VAL A 134 14.40 -10.71 -25.12
CA VAL A 134 13.47 -10.07 -26.06
C VAL A 134 13.96 -8.69 -26.50
N ALA A 135 14.54 -7.90 -25.57
CA ALA A 135 15.10 -6.61 -25.89
C ALA A 135 16.23 -6.71 -26.93
N HIS A 136 17.06 -7.74 -26.82
CA HIS A 136 18.15 -7.96 -27.80
C HIS A 136 17.57 -8.35 -29.15
N GLU A 137 16.57 -9.23 -29.18
CA GLU A 137 15.93 -9.68 -30.43
C GLU A 137 15.12 -8.58 -31.12
N ILE A 138 14.51 -7.63 -30.37
CA ILE A 138 13.80 -6.50 -30.96
C ILE A 138 14.77 -5.38 -31.40
N ASN A 139 15.86 -5.15 -30.66
CA ASN A 139 16.85 -4.14 -31.06
C ASN A 139 17.49 -4.43 -32.41
N ASN A 140 17.71 -5.71 -32.73
CA ASN A 140 18.35 -6.09 -34.01
C ASN A 140 17.56 -5.60 -35.23
N PRO A 141 16.30 -6.02 -35.47
CA PRO A 141 15.53 -5.55 -36.62
C PRO A 141 15.26 -4.05 -36.57
N THR A 142 15.06 -3.47 -35.37
CA THR A 142 14.82 -2.03 -35.22
C THR A 142 16.04 -1.21 -35.63
N SER A 143 17.27 -1.67 -35.30
CA SER A 143 18.49 -1.02 -35.71
C SER A 143 18.69 -1.07 -37.22
N PHE A 144 18.31 -2.17 -37.89
CA PHE A 144 18.32 -2.26 -39.36
C PHE A 144 17.31 -1.29 -39.97
N ILE A 145 16.08 -1.21 -39.43
CA ILE A 145 15.07 -0.29 -39.92
C ILE A 145 15.59 1.16 -39.77
N TYR A 146 16.03 1.53 -38.58
CA TYR A 146 16.54 2.88 -38.30
C TYR A 146 17.72 3.26 -39.15
N GLY A 147 18.69 2.35 -39.33
CA GLY A 147 19.90 2.56 -40.14
C GLY A 147 19.58 2.75 -41.61
N ASN A 148 18.53 2.09 -42.15
CA ASN A 148 18.15 2.17 -43.55
C ASN A 148 17.23 3.36 -43.88
N ILE A 149 16.49 3.90 -42.90
CA ILE A 149 15.60 5.04 -43.15
C ILE A 149 16.37 6.31 -43.54
N GLN A 150 17.52 6.56 -42.94
CA GLN A 150 18.31 7.75 -43.21
C GLN A 150 18.81 7.77 -44.70
N PRO A 151 19.50 6.71 -45.19
CA PRO A 151 19.84 6.62 -46.61
C PRO A 151 18.62 6.67 -47.55
N ALA A 152 17.51 5.97 -47.17
CA ALA A 152 16.30 6.01 -47.98
C ALA A 152 15.71 7.44 -48.08
N THR A 153 15.78 8.22 -47.00
CA THR A 153 15.38 9.63 -47.01
C THR A 153 16.24 10.47 -47.97
N GLU A 154 17.54 10.29 -47.89
CA GLU A 154 18.50 11.00 -48.78
C GLU A 154 18.28 10.63 -50.24
N TYR A 155 18.15 9.33 -50.55
CA TYR A 155 17.88 8.87 -51.91
C TYR A 155 16.55 9.42 -52.44
N SER A 156 15.51 9.39 -51.62
CA SER A 156 14.22 9.94 -52.03
C SER A 156 14.26 11.43 -52.31
N GLN A 157 14.95 12.22 -51.48
CA GLN A 157 15.14 13.65 -51.67
C GLN A 157 15.90 13.94 -52.98
N ASN A 158 16.99 13.20 -53.24
CA ASN A 158 17.77 13.35 -54.45
C ASN A 158 16.96 13.00 -55.71
N LEU A 159 16.19 11.91 -55.70
CA LEU A 159 15.31 11.50 -56.79
C LEU A 159 14.19 12.52 -57.04
N LEU A 160 13.53 12.97 -55.98
CA LEU A 160 12.48 14.00 -56.10
C LEU A 160 13.02 15.31 -56.63
N HIS A 161 14.22 15.69 -56.22
CA HIS A 161 14.90 16.89 -56.74
C HIS A 161 15.30 16.71 -58.22
N LEU A 162 15.84 15.57 -58.62
CA LEU A 162 16.16 15.26 -60.00
C LEU A 162 14.90 15.34 -60.89
N VAL A 163 13.78 14.75 -60.49
CA VAL A 163 12.51 14.83 -61.22
C VAL A 163 12.00 16.25 -61.26
N GLN A 164 12.19 17.04 -60.22
CA GLN A 164 11.80 18.46 -60.23
C GLN A 164 12.62 19.29 -61.23
N LEU A 165 13.96 19.08 -61.29
CA LEU A 165 14.82 19.70 -62.26
C LEU A 165 14.42 19.26 -63.68
N TYR A 166 14.19 17.96 -63.90
CA TYR A 166 13.71 17.47 -65.20
C TYR A 166 12.45 18.17 -65.65
N ARG A 167 11.42 18.29 -64.77
CA ARG A 167 10.15 19.01 -65.06
C ARG A 167 10.36 20.50 -65.34
N GLN A 168 11.31 21.14 -64.73
CA GLN A 168 11.64 22.52 -64.90
C GLN A 168 12.30 22.80 -66.30
N TYR A 169 13.25 21.92 -66.68
CA TYR A 169 13.99 22.10 -67.92
C TYR A 169 13.35 21.39 -69.13
N TYR A 170 12.42 20.45 -68.89
CA TYR A 170 11.69 19.73 -69.95
C TYR A 170 10.14 19.88 -69.73
N PRO A 171 9.56 21.08 -69.98
CA PRO A 171 8.19 21.35 -69.65
C PRO A 171 7.16 20.69 -70.56
N TYR A 172 7.59 20.23 -71.76
CA TYR A 172 6.73 19.55 -72.77
C TYR A 172 7.23 18.12 -73.01
N PRO A 173 7.04 17.20 -72.04
CA PRO A 173 7.46 15.83 -72.23
C PRO A 173 6.57 15.10 -73.23
N VAL A 174 7.06 13.98 -73.81
CA VAL A 174 6.27 13.09 -74.69
C VAL A 174 4.98 12.63 -73.97
N THR A 175 3.97 12.28 -74.80
CA THR A 175 2.61 11.97 -74.31
C THR A 175 2.62 10.94 -73.19
N GLU A 176 3.37 9.86 -73.35
CA GLU A 176 3.50 8.77 -72.34
C GLU A 176 3.98 9.27 -70.96
N ILE A 177 4.97 10.15 -70.90
CA ILE A 177 5.46 10.74 -69.64
C ILE A 177 4.42 11.66 -69.05
N ARG A 178 3.71 12.46 -69.87
CA ARG A 178 2.67 13.38 -69.41
C ARG A 178 1.51 12.65 -68.77
N GLU A 179 1.01 11.61 -69.45
CA GLU A 179 -0.09 10.79 -68.97
C GLU A 179 0.32 10.05 -67.66
N TYR A 180 1.54 9.50 -67.58
CA TYR A 180 2.02 8.83 -66.37
C TYR A 180 2.12 9.78 -65.18
N ILE A 181 2.67 11.01 -65.38
CA ILE A 181 2.76 12.02 -64.29
C ILE A 181 1.36 12.46 -63.82
N GLN A 182 0.36 12.54 -64.69
CA GLN A 182 -1.01 12.84 -64.31
C GLN A 182 -1.64 11.70 -63.50
N ASN A 183 -1.40 10.48 -63.89
CA ASN A 183 -2.00 9.29 -63.25
C ASN A 183 -1.44 9.03 -61.84
N ILE A 184 -0.18 9.35 -61.55
CA ILE A 184 0.46 9.07 -60.24
C ILE A 184 0.28 10.18 -59.20
N ASP A 185 -0.37 11.31 -59.50
CA ASP A 185 -0.38 12.53 -58.68
C ASP A 185 1.00 12.83 -58.05
N PHE A 186 1.93 13.18 -58.89
CA PHE A 186 3.31 13.44 -58.46
C PHE A 186 3.42 14.50 -57.36
N ASN A 187 2.52 15.49 -57.34
CA ASN A 187 2.55 16.55 -56.31
C ASN A 187 2.20 15.99 -54.92
N PHE A 188 1.27 15.07 -54.88
CA PHE A 188 0.94 14.35 -53.64
C PHE A 188 2.12 13.50 -53.17
N ILE A 189 2.69 12.66 -54.06
CA ILE A 189 3.84 11.83 -53.72
C ILE A 189 5.00 12.66 -53.19
N ARG A 190 5.32 13.79 -53.87
CA ARG A 190 6.39 14.70 -53.43
C ARG A 190 6.20 15.25 -52.05
N SER A 191 4.95 15.52 -51.63
CA SER A 191 4.62 16.05 -50.30
C SER A 191 4.50 14.99 -49.24
N ASP A 192 4.06 13.76 -49.60
CA ASP A 192 3.70 12.70 -48.66
C ASP A 192 4.86 11.73 -48.39
N PHE A 193 5.67 11.40 -49.40
CA PHE A 193 6.75 10.46 -49.25
C PHE A 193 7.79 10.80 -48.16
N PRO A 194 8.22 12.08 -48.00
CA PRO A 194 9.08 12.47 -46.88
C PRO A 194 8.38 12.32 -45.52
N LYS A 195 7.06 12.55 -45.45
CA LYS A 195 6.28 12.37 -44.22
C LYS A 195 6.18 10.90 -43.80
N LEU A 196 6.00 9.99 -44.79
CA LEU A 196 6.01 8.55 -44.54
C LEU A 196 7.34 8.09 -43.97
N LEU A 197 8.47 8.50 -44.57
CA LEU A 197 9.80 8.16 -44.09
C LEU A 197 10.05 8.72 -42.67
N ASN A 198 9.61 9.95 -42.39
CA ASN A 198 9.73 10.53 -41.06
C ASN A 198 8.85 9.78 -40.04
N SER A 199 7.64 9.37 -40.40
CA SER A 199 6.78 8.56 -39.54
C SER A 199 7.42 7.21 -39.21
N MET A 200 8.02 6.54 -40.19
CA MET A 200 8.76 5.29 -39.97
C MET A 200 9.98 5.50 -39.06
N LYS A 201 10.73 6.60 -39.23
CA LYS A 201 11.85 6.98 -38.33
C LYS A 201 11.41 7.15 -36.90
N GLN A 202 10.32 7.91 -36.68
CA GLN A 202 9.75 8.12 -35.35
C GLN A 202 9.28 6.82 -34.73
N GLY A 203 8.66 5.91 -35.51
CA GLY A 203 8.28 4.56 -35.07
C GLY A 203 9.47 3.74 -34.59
N ALA A 204 10.56 3.71 -35.35
CA ALA A 204 11.76 2.99 -34.96
C ALA A 204 12.43 3.57 -33.71
N VAL A 205 12.53 4.90 -33.60
CA VAL A 205 13.01 5.58 -32.37
C VAL A 205 12.17 5.22 -31.16
N ARG A 206 10.86 5.21 -31.33
CA ARG A 206 9.93 4.85 -30.25
C ARG A 206 10.12 3.41 -29.76
N ILE A 207 10.29 2.45 -30.70
CA ILE A 207 10.58 1.05 -30.36
C ILE A 207 11.89 0.96 -29.56
N ASN A 208 12.97 1.64 -30.01
CA ASN A 208 14.24 1.69 -29.28
C ASN A 208 14.07 2.24 -27.86
N HIS A 209 13.29 3.30 -27.66
CA HIS A 209 13.02 3.86 -26.34
C HIS A 209 12.29 2.87 -25.45
N ILE A 210 11.26 2.18 -25.97
CA ILE A 210 10.50 1.18 -25.21
C ILE A 210 11.43 0.03 -24.76
N VAL A 211 12.25 -0.48 -25.69
CA VAL A 211 13.19 -1.57 -25.40
C VAL A 211 14.25 -1.16 -24.38
N GLN A 212 14.76 0.06 -24.48
CA GLN A 212 15.72 0.58 -23.50
C GLN A 212 15.09 0.75 -22.12
N SER A 213 13.86 1.24 -22.04
CA SER A 213 13.12 1.37 -20.78
C SER A 213 12.82 0.01 -20.16
N LEU A 214 12.44 -0.98 -20.95
CA LEU A 214 12.29 -2.37 -20.52
C LEU A 214 13.60 -2.95 -19.98
N LYS A 215 14.73 -2.70 -20.67
CA LYS A 215 16.04 -3.14 -20.22
C LYS A 215 16.47 -2.48 -18.92
N ASN A 216 16.22 -1.18 -18.78
CA ASN A 216 16.52 -0.45 -17.54
C ASN A 216 15.64 -0.92 -16.37
N PHE A 217 14.36 -1.22 -16.63
CA PHE A 217 13.43 -1.79 -15.66
C PHE A 217 13.83 -3.22 -15.25
N SER A 218 14.23 -4.06 -16.19
CA SER A 218 14.64 -5.45 -16.00
C SER A 218 15.93 -5.62 -15.20
N ARG A 219 16.80 -4.59 -15.13
CA ARG A 219 18.03 -4.60 -14.33
C ARG A 219 17.80 -4.41 -12.83
N VAL A 220 16.62 -4.78 -12.33
CA VAL A 220 16.27 -4.76 -10.89
C VAL A 220 17.27 -5.56 -10.04
N ASP A 221 17.91 -6.60 -10.61
CA ASP A 221 18.88 -7.47 -9.92
C ASP A 221 20.28 -6.86 -9.69
N GLN A 222 20.59 -5.68 -10.24
CA GLN A 222 21.81 -5.00 -9.85
C GLN A 222 21.55 -4.25 -8.53
N ALA A 223 21.65 -4.99 -7.42
CA ALA A 223 21.65 -4.49 -6.03
C ALA A 223 22.83 -3.55 -5.75
N LYS A 224 23.12 -2.61 -6.64
CA LYS A 224 24.14 -1.59 -6.47
C LYS A 224 23.46 -0.28 -6.17
N PHE A 225 23.73 0.20 -4.98
CA PHE A 225 23.43 1.56 -4.57
C PHE A 225 24.17 2.52 -5.51
N LYS A 226 23.45 3.40 -6.17
CA LYS A 226 24.05 4.33 -7.16
C LYS A 226 23.33 5.66 -7.18
N ARG A 227 24.05 6.65 -7.64
CA ARG A 227 23.58 8.01 -7.82
C ARG A 227 22.81 8.15 -9.14
N VAL A 228 21.50 8.42 -9.05
CA VAL A 228 20.61 8.43 -10.22
C VAL A 228 19.75 9.69 -10.28
N ASP A 229 19.24 9.96 -11.48
CA ASP A 229 18.19 10.94 -11.73
C ASP A 229 16.81 10.27 -11.50
N ILE A 230 16.03 10.82 -10.60
CA ILE A 230 14.69 10.32 -10.27
C ILE A 230 13.71 10.49 -11.41
N HIS A 231 13.82 11.58 -12.18
CA HIS A 231 12.93 11.83 -13.30
C HIS A 231 13.05 10.74 -14.37
N GLU A 232 14.28 10.23 -14.61
CA GLU A 232 14.50 9.12 -15.54
C GLU A 232 13.72 7.87 -15.09
N GLY A 233 13.69 7.55 -13.79
CA GLY A 233 12.94 6.42 -13.25
C GLY A 233 11.42 6.56 -13.43
N ILE A 234 10.89 7.76 -13.15
CA ILE A 234 9.46 8.07 -13.32
C ILE A 234 9.08 7.99 -14.79
N ASP A 235 9.87 8.60 -15.68
CA ASP A 235 9.58 8.67 -17.11
C ASP A 235 9.66 7.28 -17.79
N ASN A 236 10.63 6.45 -17.39
CA ASN A 236 10.69 5.06 -17.83
C ASN A 236 9.46 4.27 -17.38
N THR A 237 8.99 4.48 -16.17
CA THR A 237 7.78 3.82 -15.65
C THR A 237 6.53 4.27 -16.42
N LEU A 238 6.38 5.57 -16.69
CA LEU A 238 5.27 6.11 -17.51
C LEU A 238 5.30 5.54 -18.95
N LEU A 239 6.48 5.38 -19.52
CA LEU A 239 6.63 4.79 -20.86
C LEU A 239 6.14 3.32 -20.88
N LEU A 240 6.47 2.54 -19.85
CA LEU A 240 5.96 1.17 -19.71
C LEU A 240 4.45 1.12 -19.58
N LEU A 241 3.87 2.06 -18.83
CA LEU A 241 2.43 2.17 -18.63
C LEU A 241 1.70 2.89 -19.77
N SER A 242 2.41 3.36 -20.81
CA SER A 242 1.88 4.20 -21.89
C SER A 242 0.68 3.57 -22.61
N HIS A 243 0.64 2.25 -22.74
CA HIS A 243 -0.50 1.52 -23.33
C HIS A 243 -1.78 1.66 -22.50
N ARG A 244 -1.67 1.79 -21.17
CA ARG A 244 -2.79 1.98 -20.26
C ARG A 244 -3.27 3.43 -20.19
N LEU A 245 -2.45 4.39 -20.61
CA LEU A 245 -2.80 5.82 -20.63
C LEU A 245 -3.67 6.19 -21.84
N LYS A 246 -3.57 5.44 -22.94
CA LYS A 246 -4.31 5.68 -24.19
C LYS A 246 -5.83 5.56 -24.00
N PRO A 247 -6.62 6.19 -24.88
CA PRO A 247 -8.06 6.03 -24.87
C PRO A 247 -8.47 4.58 -24.95
N GLN A 248 -9.47 4.17 -24.16
CA GLN A 248 -10.07 2.84 -24.17
C GLN A 248 -11.57 2.97 -24.50
N ARG A 249 -12.29 1.85 -24.77
CA ARG A 249 -13.70 1.87 -25.18
C ARG A 249 -14.63 2.67 -24.25
N HIS A 250 -14.28 2.76 -22.96
CA HIS A 250 -15.12 3.35 -21.92
C HIS A 250 -14.44 4.52 -21.19
N ARG A 251 -13.24 4.96 -21.65
CA ARG A 251 -12.45 5.96 -20.96
C ARG A 251 -11.64 6.80 -21.97
N PRO A 252 -11.65 8.14 -21.86
CA PRO A 252 -10.74 9.01 -22.61
C PRO A 252 -9.28 8.77 -22.25
N GLU A 253 -8.38 9.42 -22.96
CA GLU A 253 -6.95 9.40 -22.65
C GLU A 253 -6.70 10.01 -21.27
N ILE A 254 -5.83 9.36 -20.48
CA ILE A 254 -5.39 9.91 -19.18
C ILE A 254 -4.33 10.97 -19.45
N GLN A 255 -4.59 12.19 -19.00
CA GLN A 255 -3.62 13.28 -19.09
C GLN A 255 -2.53 13.12 -18.01
N ILE A 256 -1.28 13.24 -18.43
CA ILE A 256 -0.12 13.26 -17.51
C ILE A 256 0.42 14.69 -17.48
N ILE A 257 0.34 15.31 -16.32
CA ILE A 257 0.92 16.64 -16.07
C ILE A 257 2.19 16.44 -15.27
N LYS A 258 3.33 16.91 -15.79
CA LYS A 258 4.64 16.82 -15.15
C LYS A 258 5.10 18.22 -14.74
N ASP A 259 5.27 18.41 -13.45
CA ASP A 259 5.82 19.62 -12.85
C ASP A 259 7.12 19.26 -12.14
N TYR A 260 8.20 19.16 -12.92
CA TYR A 260 9.51 18.73 -12.49
C TYR A 260 10.38 19.94 -12.17
N SER A 261 10.72 20.11 -10.89
CA SER A 261 11.80 21.02 -10.49
C SER A 261 13.18 20.43 -10.77
N GLN A 262 14.22 21.25 -10.80
CA GLN A 262 15.59 20.75 -10.87
C GLN A 262 15.94 19.97 -9.61
N LEU A 263 16.14 18.66 -9.72
CA LEU A 263 16.54 17.81 -8.62
C LEU A 263 18.02 17.43 -8.72
N PRO A 264 18.77 17.34 -7.61
CA PRO A 264 20.05 16.69 -7.60
C PRO A 264 19.87 15.18 -7.81
N LYS A 265 20.89 14.53 -8.36
CA LYS A 265 20.94 13.06 -8.36
C LYS A 265 21.02 12.56 -6.93
N ILE A 266 20.24 11.54 -6.59
CA ILE A 266 20.21 10.94 -5.26
C ILE A 266 20.82 9.53 -5.25
N ASP A 267 21.32 9.14 -4.10
CA ASP A 267 21.88 7.81 -3.88
C ASP A 267 20.75 6.85 -3.49
N CYS A 268 20.51 5.80 -4.28
CA CYS A 268 19.40 4.87 -4.07
C CYS A 268 19.62 3.52 -4.77
N TYR A 269 18.71 2.59 -4.55
CA TYR A 269 18.54 1.36 -5.34
C TYR A 269 17.52 1.62 -6.47
N PRO A 270 17.94 1.90 -7.71
CA PRO A 270 17.05 2.35 -8.77
C PRO A 270 15.91 1.36 -9.09
N GLY A 271 16.20 0.06 -9.02
CA GLY A 271 15.22 -0.98 -9.27
C GLY A 271 14.08 -0.96 -8.23
N GLN A 272 14.41 -0.77 -6.96
CA GLN A 272 13.42 -0.67 -5.89
C GLN A 272 12.57 0.60 -6.04
N LEU A 273 13.16 1.75 -6.35
CA LEU A 273 12.40 2.98 -6.58
C LEU A 273 11.51 2.88 -7.82
N ASN A 274 11.97 2.26 -8.90
CA ASN A 274 11.14 1.99 -10.08
C ASN A 274 9.93 1.11 -9.73
N GLN A 275 10.08 0.15 -8.82
CA GLN A 275 8.97 -0.65 -8.29
C GLN A 275 7.96 0.21 -7.53
N VAL A 276 8.43 1.16 -6.71
CA VAL A 276 7.56 2.13 -6.02
C VAL A 276 6.76 2.95 -7.03
N PHE A 277 7.43 3.53 -8.04
CA PHE A 277 6.76 4.32 -9.08
C PHE A 277 5.75 3.49 -9.87
N MET A 278 6.09 2.24 -10.23
CA MET A 278 5.18 1.32 -10.91
C MET A 278 3.91 1.06 -10.09
N ASN A 279 4.05 0.80 -8.81
CA ASN A 279 2.92 0.52 -7.92
C ASN A 279 2.01 1.74 -7.78
N ILE A 280 2.58 2.93 -7.53
CA ILE A 280 1.80 4.16 -7.32
C ILE A 280 1.12 4.60 -8.62
N LEU A 281 1.86 4.66 -9.74
CA LEU A 281 1.32 5.06 -11.03
C LEU A 281 0.27 4.07 -11.54
N SER A 282 0.46 2.76 -11.32
CA SER A 282 -0.54 1.76 -11.65
C SER A 282 -1.82 1.94 -10.84
N ASN A 283 -1.73 2.22 -9.54
CA ASN A 283 -2.88 2.51 -8.69
C ASN A 283 -3.59 3.81 -9.09
N ALA A 284 -2.85 4.85 -9.43
CA ALA A 284 -3.42 6.10 -9.93
C ALA A 284 -4.19 5.90 -11.25
N ILE A 285 -3.64 5.11 -12.19
CA ILE A 285 -4.30 4.73 -13.45
C ILE A 285 -5.57 3.91 -13.18
N ASP A 286 -5.53 2.95 -12.25
CA ASP A 286 -6.70 2.14 -11.89
C ASP A 286 -7.81 3.03 -11.32
N ALA A 287 -7.47 3.92 -10.38
CA ALA A 287 -8.42 4.82 -9.73
C ALA A 287 -9.18 5.71 -10.74
N VAL A 288 -8.48 6.31 -11.71
CA VAL A 288 -9.14 7.15 -12.74
C VAL A 288 -9.81 6.33 -13.85
N SER A 289 -9.59 4.99 -13.88
CA SER A 289 -10.19 4.09 -14.88
C SER A 289 -11.50 3.47 -14.39
N GLU A 290 -11.70 3.32 -13.08
CA GLU A 290 -12.87 2.67 -12.47
C GLU A 290 -14.10 3.59 -12.46
N GLU A 291 -13.95 4.91 -12.47
CA GLU A 291 -15.07 5.86 -12.56
C GLU A 291 -15.96 5.70 -13.82
N GLY A 292 -15.45 5.07 -14.87
CA GLY A 292 -16.21 4.84 -16.10
C GLY A 292 -17.10 3.59 -16.10
N GLN A 293 -17.05 2.73 -15.08
CA GLN A 293 -17.77 1.45 -15.07
C GLN A 293 -19.00 1.40 -14.16
N ASP A 294 -19.02 2.17 -13.08
CA ASP A 294 -20.19 2.26 -12.20
C ASP A 294 -20.92 3.59 -12.44
N GLY A 295 -21.96 3.54 -13.28
CA GLY A 295 -22.91 4.65 -13.49
C GLY A 295 -23.73 5.00 -12.22
N LYS A 296 -23.10 5.05 -11.05
CA LYS A 296 -23.67 5.62 -9.84
C LYS A 296 -23.37 7.09 -9.80
N GLU A 297 -24.43 7.86 -10.02
CA GLU A 297 -24.53 9.29 -9.81
C GLU A 297 -23.77 9.72 -8.56
N CYS A 298 -22.65 10.41 -8.74
CA CYS A 298 -22.10 11.29 -7.71
C CYS A 298 -23.05 12.47 -7.57
N ILE A 299 -23.93 12.42 -6.57
CA ILE A 299 -24.83 13.51 -6.19
C ILE A 299 -24.00 14.77 -5.96
N GLY A 300 -24.36 15.81 -6.69
CA GLY A 300 -23.75 17.10 -6.82
C GLY A 300 -23.04 17.64 -5.57
N GLY A 301 -21.77 17.86 -5.75
CA GLY A 301 -20.97 18.75 -4.93
C GLY A 301 -20.16 19.65 -5.85
N ASN A 302 -20.35 20.96 -5.72
CA ASN A 302 -19.64 22.01 -6.43
C ASN A 302 -18.13 21.73 -6.47
N SER A 303 -17.63 21.24 -7.60
CA SER A 303 -16.19 21.17 -7.85
C SER A 303 -15.66 22.57 -8.08
N LEU A 304 -15.05 23.15 -7.07
CA LEU A 304 -14.17 24.30 -7.23
C LEU A 304 -12.93 23.83 -8.02
N PRO A 305 -12.48 24.61 -9.01
CA PRO A 305 -11.27 24.30 -9.75
C PRO A 305 -10.09 24.29 -8.79
N ILE A 306 -9.19 23.30 -8.96
CA ILE A 306 -7.89 23.28 -8.29
C ILE A 306 -7.18 24.57 -8.70
N ASN A 307 -7.20 25.59 -7.85
CA ASN A 307 -6.42 26.80 -8.05
C ASN A 307 -4.94 26.44 -7.79
N PRO A 308 -4.05 26.55 -8.79
CA PRO A 308 -2.64 26.67 -8.50
C PRO A 308 -2.46 27.97 -7.73
N ILE A 309 -1.77 27.91 -6.61
CA ILE A 309 -1.36 29.10 -5.83
C ILE A 309 -0.59 30.00 -6.79
N SER A 310 -1.25 31.07 -7.23
CA SER A 310 -0.75 32.07 -8.14
C SER A 310 0.29 32.92 -7.41
N TYR A 311 1.52 32.87 -7.87
CA TYR A 311 2.39 34.05 -7.83
C TYR A 311 2.12 34.83 -9.12
N GLY A 312 1.71 36.11 -8.93
CA GLY A 312 1.11 36.94 -9.94
C GLY A 312 1.93 37.18 -11.20
N ASP A 313 1.24 37.33 -12.29
CA ASP A 313 1.33 38.57 -13.05
C ASP A 313 0.08 38.82 -13.89
N ALA A 314 -0.21 40.09 -14.11
CA ALA A 314 -1.45 40.63 -14.61
C ALA A 314 -1.47 40.70 -16.13
N THR A 315 -2.70 40.84 -16.64
CA THR A 315 -3.15 41.37 -17.96
C THR A 315 -3.34 40.37 -19.11
N ARG A 316 -4.58 40.00 -19.38
CA ARG A 316 -5.29 40.42 -20.59
C ARG A 316 -6.76 40.00 -20.61
N THR A 317 -7.57 41.00 -20.85
CA THR A 317 -9.02 41.00 -21.14
C THR A 317 -9.37 40.26 -22.42
N GLY A 318 -10.44 39.45 -22.38
CA GLY A 318 -11.08 38.87 -23.56
C GLY A 318 -12.38 38.15 -23.18
N SER A 319 -13.49 38.62 -23.66
CA SER A 319 -14.89 38.32 -23.37
C SER A 319 -15.33 36.86 -23.56
N PRO A 320 -16.48 36.44 -22.96
CA PRO A 320 -16.85 35.04 -22.77
C PRO A 320 -17.59 34.47 -23.97
N VAL A 321 -17.16 33.33 -24.46
CA VAL A 321 -18.02 32.48 -25.31
C VAL A 321 -18.59 31.37 -24.42
N ARG A 322 -19.89 31.48 -24.24
CA ARG A 322 -20.74 30.52 -23.55
C ARG A 322 -20.82 29.23 -24.37
N ALA A 323 -20.28 28.13 -23.88
CA ALA A 323 -20.67 26.81 -24.33
C ALA A 323 -20.91 25.96 -23.08
N MET A 324 -22.17 25.67 -22.83
CA MET A 324 -22.61 24.65 -21.89
C MET A 324 -22.12 23.29 -22.44
N SER A 325 -21.19 22.65 -21.74
CA SER A 325 -20.97 21.23 -21.84
C SER A 325 -20.66 20.72 -20.42
N ASP A 326 -21.44 19.76 -19.98
CA ASP A 326 -21.22 19.04 -18.74
C ASP A 326 -19.80 18.46 -18.76
N HIS A 327 -18.84 19.18 -18.20
CA HIS A 327 -17.44 18.76 -18.17
C HIS A 327 -17.22 17.94 -16.91
N TYR A 328 -17.29 16.61 -17.04
CA TYR A 328 -16.54 15.74 -16.17
C TYR A 328 -15.05 16.07 -16.38
N PRO A 329 -14.28 16.34 -15.33
CA PRO A 329 -12.86 16.62 -15.51
C PRO A 329 -12.17 15.40 -16.14
N LEU A 330 -11.36 15.64 -17.18
CA LEU A 330 -10.62 14.57 -17.84
C LEU A 330 -9.77 13.80 -16.82
N PRO A 331 -9.69 12.48 -16.94
CA PRO A 331 -8.84 11.67 -16.06
C PRO A 331 -7.40 12.16 -16.14
N THR A 332 -6.87 12.59 -15.01
CA THR A 332 -5.58 13.29 -14.93
C THR A 332 -4.72 12.72 -13.82
N ILE A 333 -3.43 12.53 -14.11
CA ILE A 333 -2.40 12.24 -13.12
C ILE A 333 -1.39 13.37 -13.14
N HIS A 334 -1.15 13.99 -12.00
CA HIS A 334 -0.22 15.09 -11.82
C HIS A 334 0.98 14.63 -11.01
N ILE A 335 2.19 14.80 -11.56
CA ILE A 335 3.45 14.41 -10.92
C ILE A 335 4.25 15.67 -10.65
N ARG A 336 4.49 15.96 -9.39
CA ARG A 336 5.29 17.11 -8.95
C ARG A 336 6.53 16.64 -8.24
N THR A 337 7.64 17.32 -8.50
CA THR A 337 8.90 17.05 -7.80
C THR A 337 9.55 18.36 -7.37
N TYR A 338 10.04 18.38 -6.14
CA TYR A 338 10.73 19.56 -5.60
C TYR A 338 11.68 19.16 -4.46
N THR A 339 12.50 20.08 -4.03
CA THR A 339 13.41 19.88 -2.90
C THR A 339 12.92 20.66 -1.68
N ASN A 340 13.02 20.04 -0.51
CA ASN A 340 12.70 20.66 0.77
C ASN A 340 13.73 20.20 1.82
N ASN A 341 14.44 21.14 2.45
CA ASN A 341 15.37 20.88 3.56
C ASN A 341 16.31 19.69 3.34
N SER A 342 17.04 19.65 2.22
CA SER A 342 17.95 18.55 1.84
C SER A 342 17.26 17.21 1.58
N ARG A 343 15.97 17.23 1.29
CA ARG A 343 15.18 16.07 0.87
C ARG A 343 14.55 16.32 -0.49
N VAL A 344 14.38 15.26 -1.25
CA VAL A 344 13.63 15.24 -2.51
C VAL A 344 12.21 14.81 -2.21
N ILE A 345 11.25 15.59 -2.67
CA ILE A 345 9.81 15.30 -2.57
C ILE A 345 9.28 14.93 -3.94
N ILE A 346 8.57 13.82 -4.01
CA ILE A 346 7.86 13.34 -5.21
C ILE A 346 6.40 13.19 -4.83
N ALA A 347 5.52 13.96 -5.46
CA ALA A 347 4.09 13.89 -5.25
C ALA A 347 3.40 13.40 -6.54
N ILE A 348 2.62 12.33 -6.42
CA ILE A 348 1.86 11.73 -7.52
C ILE A 348 0.38 11.79 -7.14
N ALA A 349 -0.34 12.69 -7.78
CA ALA A 349 -1.76 12.92 -7.55
C ALA A 349 -2.61 12.42 -8.73
N ASN A 350 -3.81 11.97 -8.45
CA ASN A 350 -4.82 11.64 -9.45
C ASN A 350 -6.17 12.24 -9.06
N ASN A 351 -7.00 12.56 -10.04
CA ASN A 351 -8.35 13.11 -9.85
C ASN A 351 -9.45 12.03 -9.81
N GLY A 352 -9.10 10.77 -9.52
CA GLY A 352 -10.06 9.69 -9.29
C GLY A 352 -10.75 9.79 -7.92
N PRO A 353 -11.53 8.78 -7.53
CA PRO A 353 -12.27 8.76 -6.28
C PRO A 353 -11.33 8.91 -5.07
N ALA A 354 -11.83 9.56 -4.04
CA ALA A 354 -11.11 9.70 -2.79
C ALA A 354 -11.11 8.39 -1.99
N ILE A 355 -10.06 8.19 -1.22
CA ILE A 355 -9.96 7.10 -0.24
C ILE A 355 -10.61 7.58 1.06
N GLU A 356 -11.49 6.78 1.64
CA GLU A 356 -12.12 7.08 2.91
C GLU A 356 -11.09 7.26 4.03
N PRO A 357 -11.27 8.23 4.95
CA PRO A 357 -10.29 8.54 6.00
C PRO A 357 -9.91 7.34 6.89
N GLU A 358 -10.87 6.43 7.13
CA GLU A 358 -10.62 5.21 7.91
C GLU A 358 -9.70 4.22 7.17
N LEU A 359 -9.81 4.18 5.83
CA LEU A 359 -9.01 3.30 5.00
C LEU A 359 -7.58 3.84 4.80
N ILE A 360 -7.39 5.17 4.80
CA ILE A 360 -6.06 5.80 4.64
C ILE A 360 -5.06 5.25 5.67
N LYS A 361 -5.52 4.96 6.89
CA LYS A 361 -4.65 4.39 7.96
C LYS A 361 -4.18 2.97 7.65
N ARG A 362 -4.88 2.26 6.76
CA ARG A 362 -4.68 0.84 6.47
C ARG A 362 -4.13 0.56 5.08
N ILE A 363 -4.08 1.56 4.17
CA ILE A 363 -3.63 1.33 2.79
C ILE A 363 -2.20 0.80 2.68
N PHE A 364 -1.38 1.01 3.70
CA PHE A 364 0.00 0.49 3.79
C PHE A 364 0.08 -0.86 4.52
N ASP A 365 -1.04 -1.36 5.07
CA ASP A 365 -1.06 -2.67 5.70
C ASP A 365 -0.88 -3.77 4.63
N PRO A 366 -0.08 -4.80 4.90
CA PRO A 366 0.06 -5.94 3.99
C PRO A 366 -1.30 -6.59 3.73
N PHE A 367 -1.54 -6.98 2.47
CA PHE A 367 -2.78 -7.62 1.99
C PHE A 367 -4.05 -6.76 2.01
N PHE A 368 -3.96 -5.52 2.46
CA PHE A 368 -5.10 -4.61 2.40
C PHE A 368 -5.38 -4.19 0.96
N THR A 369 -6.60 -4.41 0.48
CA THR A 369 -7.06 -4.01 -0.86
C THR A 369 -8.55 -3.74 -0.86
N THR A 370 -8.97 -2.71 -1.58
CA THR A 370 -10.38 -2.41 -1.89
C THR A 370 -10.82 -3.00 -3.23
N LYS A 371 -9.89 -3.57 -4.01
CA LYS A 371 -10.17 -4.18 -5.31
C LYS A 371 -10.84 -5.55 -5.14
N ALA A 372 -11.63 -5.94 -6.13
CA ALA A 372 -12.29 -7.25 -6.14
C ALA A 372 -11.29 -8.41 -5.99
N PRO A 373 -11.70 -9.54 -5.38
CA PRO A 373 -10.84 -10.71 -5.20
C PRO A 373 -10.17 -11.14 -6.52
N GLY A 374 -8.85 -11.31 -6.47
CA GLY A 374 -8.02 -11.67 -7.63
C GLY A 374 -7.54 -10.50 -8.50
N LYS A 375 -8.06 -9.27 -8.32
CA LYS A 375 -7.60 -8.07 -9.04
C LYS A 375 -6.56 -7.25 -8.28
N GLY A 376 -6.51 -7.38 -6.96
CA GLY A 376 -5.53 -6.70 -6.11
C GLY A 376 -4.86 -7.68 -5.15
N THR A 377 -3.54 -7.60 -5.01
CA THR A 377 -2.78 -8.41 -4.03
C THR A 377 -2.72 -7.76 -2.66
N GLY A 378 -3.04 -6.46 -2.55
CA GLY A 378 -2.89 -5.69 -1.32
C GLY A 378 -1.43 -5.50 -0.85
N LEU A 379 -0.46 -5.83 -1.71
CA LEU A 379 0.97 -5.79 -1.34
C LEU A 379 1.74 -4.61 -1.96
N GLY A 380 1.21 -4.00 -3.01
CA GLY A 380 1.93 -2.96 -3.75
C GLY A 380 2.32 -1.77 -2.88
N LEU A 381 1.38 -1.21 -2.12
CA LEU A 381 1.64 -0.04 -1.26
C LEU A 381 2.47 -0.39 -0.02
N SER A 382 2.25 -1.55 0.59
CA SER A 382 3.05 -1.99 1.75
C SER A 382 4.51 -2.25 1.38
N ILE A 383 4.77 -2.84 0.21
CA ILE A 383 6.12 -3.00 -0.33
C ILE A 383 6.74 -1.64 -0.66
N SER A 384 5.98 -0.73 -1.28
CA SER A 384 6.45 0.62 -1.59
C SER A 384 6.85 1.39 -0.32
N TYR A 385 6.02 1.31 0.72
CA TYR A 385 6.31 1.92 2.02
C TYR A 385 7.63 1.38 2.60
N LYS A 386 7.83 0.06 2.60
CA LYS A 386 9.05 -0.56 3.11
C LYS A 386 10.29 -0.17 2.30
N ILE A 387 10.19 -0.14 0.97
CA ILE A 387 11.30 0.31 0.11
C ILE A 387 11.70 1.74 0.46
N ILE A 388 10.73 2.64 0.63
CA ILE A 388 11.02 4.04 0.98
C ILE A 388 11.64 4.14 2.37
N GLU A 389 11.18 3.36 3.33
CA GLU A 389 11.74 3.27 4.68
C GLU A 389 13.20 2.75 4.64
N GLU A 390 13.51 1.72 3.83
CA GLU A 390 14.87 1.21 3.60
C GLU A 390 15.79 2.27 2.97
N HIS A 391 15.23 3.25 2.25
CA HIS A 391 15.97 4.42 1.75
C HIS A 391 16.02 5.59 2.74
N SER A 392 15.68 5.37 4.01
CA SER A 392 15.59 6.42 5.05
C SER A 392 14.66 7.58 4.67
N GLY A 393 13.66 7.27 3.85
CA GLY A 393 12.60 8.14 3.38
C GLY A 393 11.31 8.00 4.18
N GLN A 394 10.30 8.74 3.76
CA GLN A 394 8.93 8.67 4.28
C GLN A 394 7.93 8.64 3.12
N MET A 395 6.80 7.98 3.33
CA MET A 395 5.72 7.92 2.36
C MET A 395 4.38 8.08 3.07
N TRP A 396 3.51 8.94 2.53
CA TRP A 396 2.15 9.11 3.04
C TRP A 396 1.17 9.39 1.90
N CYS A 397 -0.12 9.40 2.23
CA CYS A 397 -1.21 9.61 1.31
C CYS A 397 -2.13 10.71 1.83
N ASN A 398 -2.46 11.66 0.97
CA ASN A 398 -3.52 12.65 1.17
C ASN A 398 -4.67 12.33 0.21
N SER A 399 -5.88 12.24 0.72
CA SER A 399 -7.05 12.00 -0.11
C SER A 399 -8.25 12.74 0.44
N GLN A 400 -8.96 13.46 -0.43
CA GLN A 400 -10.14 14.25 -0.07
C GLN A 400 -11.19 14.13 -1.16
N VAL A 401 -12.45 14.06 -0.75
CA VAL A 401 -13.59 14.00 -1.66
C VAL A 401 -13.60 15.22 -2.57
N GLY A 402 -13.66 14.99 -3.89
CA GLY A 402 -13.63 16.04 -4.91
C GLY A 402 -12.25 16.60 -5.26
N GLN A 403 -11.19 16.18 -4.57
CA GLN A 403 -9.80 16.56 -4.88
C GLN A 403 -8.94 15.38 -5.36
N GLY A 404 -9.45 14.16 -5.21
CA GLY A 404 -8.74 12.93 -5.59
C GLY A 404 -7.77 12.44 -4.52
N THR A 405 -6.73 11.73 -4.95
CA THR A 405 -5.75 11.08 -4.08
C THR A 405 -4.34 11.47 -4.50
N GLU A 406 -3.49 11.84 -3.53
CA GLU A 406 -2.09 12.17 -3.73
C GLU A 406 -1.20 11.30 -2.83
N PHE A 407 -0.24 10.59 -3.43
CA PHE A 407 0.83 9.91 -2.74
C PHE A 407 2.08 10.78 -2.73
N ILE A 408 2.69 10.95 -1.56
CA ILE A 408 3.86 11.78 -1.37
C ILE A 408 4.99 10.89 -0.86
N ILE A 409 6.15 11.00 -1.52
CA ILE A 409 7.38 10.31 -1.21
C ILE A 409 8.43 11.35 -0.85
N GLU A 410 9.11 11.16 0.24
CA GLU A 410 10.21 11.99 0.70
C GLU A 410 11.48 11.15 0.83
N LEU A 411 12.55 11.51 0.14
CA LEU A 411 13.83 10.81 0.13
C LEU A 411 14.98 11.74 0.52
N PRO A 412 15.99 11.29 1.28
CA PRO A 412 17.17 12.06 1.54
C PRO A 412 18.02 12.23 0.28
N MET A 413 18.65 13.38 0.08
CA MET A 413 19.56 13.63 -1.07
C MET A 413 20.84 12.81 -0.97
N VAL A 414 21.29 12.54 0.24
CA VAL A 414 22.50 11.75 0.54
C VAL A 414 22.11 10.71 1.59
N HIS A 415 22.39 9.48 1.31
CA HIS A 415 22.23 8.40 2.29
C HIS A 415 23.37 8.47 3.29
N ARG A 416 23.08 8.61 4.58
CA ARG A 416 24.06 8.57 5.67
C ARG A 416 24.28 7.15 6.15
#